data_1325bd2e6ad41d4929e71c351e1f671f
#
_entry.id   1325bd2e6ad41d4929e71c351e1f671f
#
_cell.length_a   1.000
_cell.length_b   1.000
_cell.length_c   1.000
_cell.angle_alpha   90.00
_cell.angle_beta   90.00
_cell.angle_gamma   90.00
#
_symmetry.space_group_name_H-M   'P 1'
#
loop_
_entity.id
_entity.type
_entity.pdbx_description
1 polymer ?
#
loop_
_entity_poly.entity_id
_entity_poly.type
_entity_poly.pdbx_seq_one_letter_code
_entity_poly.pdbx_strand_id
1 'polypeptide(L)'
;LDPGCVFTDDTVMTVAVADSIMIGVPYVESLQKWGREYPRAGYGGWFKKWIHQDDPKPYNSFGNGSAMRCSSIGWLFDDEESVLEEAKKSAEITHNHPEGIKGAQAVALGVMMGRKGSSKIEIEDKLESLFDYDLNQKLSHIRPNYSFDVTCQGSVPQAIIAFLESEDFEDAIRNAISL
;
A
#
# COMPACT_ATOMS: atom_id res chain seq x y z
N LEU A 1 -12.36 19.31 3.93
CA LEU A 1 -12.90 17.94 4.03
C LEU A 1 -14.41 18.01 4.22
N ASP A 2 -15.14 17.15 3.54
CA ASP A 2 -16.57 17.01 3.71
C ASP A 2 -16.87 16.48 5.12
N PRO A 3 -17.84 17.04 5.87
CA PRO A 3 -18.21 16.54 7.19
C PRO A 3 -18.68 15.08 7.22
N GLY A 4 -19.04 14.52 6.06
CA GLY A 4 -19.42 13.13 5.90
C GLY A 4 -18.25 12.16 5.64
N CYS A 5 -17.01 12.65 5.54
CA CYS A 5 -15.84 11.79 5.35
C CYS A 5 -15.65 10.89 6.56
N VAL A 6 -15.42 9.60 6.29
CA VAL A 6 -15.13 8.56 7.28
C VAL A 6 -13.83 7.83 6.88
N PHE A 7 -13.18 7.20 7.84
CA PHE A 7 -12.05 6.31 7.54
C PHE A 7 -12.53 5.02 6.85
N THR A 8 -11.65 4.44 6.05
CA THR A 8 -11.93 3.23 5.28
C THR A 8 -11.00 2.09 5.68
N ASP A 9 -11.05 1.00 4.92
CA ASP A 9 -10.15 -0.16 5.07
C ASP A 9 -8.68 0.20 4.91
N ASP A 10 -8.34 1.24 4.15
CA ASP A 10 -6.97 1.79 4.09
C ASP A 10 -6.45 2.13 5.48
N THR A 11 -7.23 2.90 6.24
CA THR A 11 -6.86 3.28 7.61
C THR A 11 -6.81 2.08 8.55
N VAL A 12 -7.86 1.26 8.53
CA VAL A 12 -7.97 0.10 9.44
C VAL A 12 -6.84 -0.89 9.22
N MET A 13 -6.54 -1.21 7.96
CA MET A 13 -5.50 -2.19 7.66
C MET A 13 -4.08 -1.64 7.83
N THR A 14 -3.86 -0.34 7.62
CA THR A 14 -2.58 0.31 7.99
C THR A 14 -2.32 0.23 9.49
N VAL A 15 -3.35 0.52 10.31
CA VAL A 15 -3.27 0.38 11.77
C VAL A 15 -3.06 -1.08 12.17
N ALA A 16 -3.74 -2.02 11.52
CA ALA A 16 -3.58 -3.45 11.80
C ALA A 16 -2.14 -3.95 11.54
N VAL A 17 -1.51 -3.50 10.45
CA VAL A 17 -0.10 -3.84 10.16
C VAL A 17 0.82 -3.22 11.20
N ALA A 18 0.62 -1.95 11.57
CA ALA A 18 1.39 -1.31 12.63
C ALA A 18 1.24 -2.02 13.98
N ASP A 19 0.01 -2.36 14.38
CA ASP A 19 -0.30 -3.09 15.63
C ASP A 19 0.43 -4.44 15.66
N SER A 20 0.37 -5.21 14.56
CA SER A 20 1.09 -6.48 14.42
C SER A 20 2.58 -6.36 14.75
N ILE A 21 3.25 -5.38 14.13
CA ILE A 21 4.69 -5.16 14.31
C ILE A 21 4.99 -4.70 15.74
N MET A 22 4.23 -3.75 16.26
CA MET A 22 4.48 -3.11 17.56
C MET A 22 4.26 -4.06 18.74
N ILE A 23 3.30 -4.96 18.66
CA ILE A 23 2.98 -5.90 19.73
C ILE A 23 3.54 -7.32 19.48
N GLY A 24 4.15 -7.56 18.33
CA GLY A 24 4.82 -8.82 17.99
C GLY A 24 3.88 -9.99 17.72
N VAL A 25 2.69 -9.75 17.15
CA VAL A 25 1.75 -10.81 16.75
C VAL A 25 1.76 -11.03 15.25
N PRO A 26 1.39 -12.23 14.75
CA PRO A 26 1.30 -12.50 13.32
C PRO A 26 0.37 -11.54 12.57
N TYR A 27 0.74 -11.12 11.37
CA TYR A 27 -0.10 -10.25 10.51
C TYR A 27 -1.53 -10.81 10.33
N VAL A 28 -1.67 -12.12 10.17
CA VAL A 28 -2.98 -12.78 10.04
C VAL A 28 -3.89 -12.44 11.22
N GLU A 29 -3.38 -12.60 12.44
CA GLU A 29 -4.15 -12.35 13.66
C GLU A 29 -4.58 -10.89 13.78
N SER A 30 -3.64 -9.97 13.55
CA SER A 30 -3.91 -8.54 13.64
C SER A 30 -4.91 -8.08 12.58
N LEU A 31 -4.73 -8.49 11.31
CA LEU A 31 -5.65 -8.11 10.24
C LEU A 31 -7.05 -8.68 10.45
N GLN A 32 -7.18 -9.92 10.94
CA GLN A 32 -8.47 -10.50 11.28
C GLN A 32 -9.13 -9.77 12.45
N LYS A 33 -8.38 -9.48 13.52
CA LYS A 33 -8.85 -8.73 14.70
C LYS A 33 -9.43 -7.38 14.29
N TRP A 34 -8.63 -6.56 13.63
CA TRP A 34 -9.03 -5.22 13.20
C TRP A 34 -10.14 -5.23 12.14
N GLY A 35 -10.09 -6.18 11.20
CA GLY A 35 -11.14 -6.35 10.20
C GLY A 35 -12.50 -6.72 10.79
N ARG A 36 -12.53 -7.54 11.84
CA ARG A 36 -13.75 -7.91 12.57
C ARG A 36 -14.27 -6.78 13.46
N GLU A 37 -13.37 -5.97 14.04
CA GLU A 37 -13.71 -4.80 14.84
C GLU A 37 -14.37 -3.70 14.00
N TYR A 38 -13.93 -3.52 12.76
CA TYR A 38 -14.45 -2.51 11.83
C TYR A 38 -15.05 -3.11 10.56
N PRO A 39 -16.11 -3.92 10.62
CA PRO A 39 -16.60 -4.75 9.50
C PRO A 39 -17.18 -3.94 8.34
N ARG A 40 -17.43 -2.65 8.52
CA ARG A 40 -18.04 -1.75 7.54
C ARG A 40 -17.04 -0.77 6.90
N ALA A 41 -15.74 -1.01 7.03
CA ALA A 41 -14.72 -0.11 6.52
C ALA A 41 -14.52 -0.12 4.98
N GLY A 42 -15.25 -0.95 4.23
CA GLY A 42 -15.20 -0.91 2.75
C GLY A 42 -14.42 -2.06 2.10
N TYR A 43 -14.01 -3.07 2.86
CA TYR A 43 -13.20 -4.20 2.35
C TYR A 43 -13.72 -4.85 1.07
N GLY A 44 -12.81 -5.30 0.22
CA GLY A 44 -13.11 -6.14 -0.94
C GLY A 44 -13.75 -7.48 -0.55
N GLY A 45 -14.56 -8.04 -1.45
CA GLY A 45 -15.40 -9.21 -1.14
C GLY A 45 -14.63 -10.46 -0.71
N TRP A 46 -13.44 -10.71 -1.27
CA TRP A 46 -12.58 -11.82 -0.83
C TRP A 46 -12.00 -11.59 0.56
N PHE A 47 -11.55 -10.39 0.86
CA PHE A 47 -11.01 -10.04 2.17
C PHE A 47 -12.09 -10.11 3.26
N LYS A 48 -13.33 -9.66 2.98
CA LYS A 48 -14.48 -9.83 3.89
C LYS A 48 -14.73 -11.28 4.29
N LYS A 49 -14.51 -12.23 3.37
CA LYS A 49 -14.64 -13.65 3.70
C LYS A 49 -13.44 -14.16 4.48
N TRP A 50 -12.24 -13.71 4.10
CA TRP A 50 -10.97 -14.13 4.68
C TRP A 50 -10.86 -13.77 6.17
N ILE A 51 -11.31 -12.58 6.57
CA ILE A 51 -11.23 -12.15 7.99
C ILE A 51 -12.06 -13.01 8.94
N HIS A 52 -13.00 -13.81 8.45
CA HIS A 52 -13.86 -14.70 9.26
C HIS A 52 -13.47 -16.17 9.17
N GLN A 53 -12.41 -16.55 8.47
CA GLN A 53 -11.93 -17.92 8.40
C GLN A 53 -11.15 -18.30 9.66
N ASP A 54 -11.31 -19.54 10.13
CA ASP A 54 -10.54 -20.08 11.26
C ASP A 54 -9.11 -20.45 10.85
N ASP A 55 -8.91 -20.91 9.62
CA ASP A 55 -7.61 -21.21 9.00
C ASP A 55 -7.48 -20.44 7.67
N PRO A 56 -7.24 -19.13 7.74
CA PRO A 56 -7.23 -18.28 6.57
C PRO A 56 -6.02 -18.57 5.67
N LYS A 57 -6.28 -18.81 4.40
CA LYS A 57 -5.23 -19.05 3.39
C LYS A 57 -5.13 -17.87 2.43
N PRO A 58 -3.95 -17.61 1.88
CA PRO A 58 -3.80 -16.67 0.79
C PRO A 58 -4.68 -17.05 -0.41
N TYR A 59 -5.19 -16.05 -1.12
CA TYR A 59 -6.09 -16.25 -2.25
C TYR A 59 -5.58 -15.63 -3.55
N ASN A 60 -4.26 -15.48 -3.66
CA ASN A 60 -3.53 -15.03 -4.84
C ASN A 60 -4.03 -13.68 -5.41
N SER A 61 -4.41 -12.76 -4.52
CA SER A 61 -4.81 -11.41 -4.93
C SER A 61 -3.62 -10.62 -5.48
N PHE A 62 -3.89 -9.85 -6.52
CA PHE A 62 -3.02 -8.78 -7.05
C PHE A 62 -3.64 -7.39 -6.86
N GLY A 63 -4.67 -7.31 -6.03
CA GLY A 63 -5.30 -6.05 -5.65
C GLY A 63 -4.35 -5.15 -4.86
N ASN A 64 -4.62 -3.84 -4.86
CA ASN A 64 -3.80 -2.85 -4.16
C ASN A 64 -3.95 -2.87 -2.63
N GLY A 65 -4.80 -3.76 -2.09
CA GLY A 65 -5.00 -3.93 -0.66
C GLY A 65 -3.75 -4.36 0.13
N SER A 66 -2.72 -4.92 -0.52
CA SER A 66 -1.41 -5.15 0.11
C SER A 66 -0.59 -3.86 0.19
N ALA A 67 -0.62 -3.05 -0.85
CA ALA A 67 0.15 -1.82 -0.95
C ALA A 67 -0.41 -0.70 -0.05
N MET A 68 -1.74 -0.55 0.02
CA MET A 68 -2.39 0.50 0.82
C MET A 68 -2.07 0.41 2.33
N ARG A 69 -1.77 -0.78 2.86
CA ARG A 69 -1.62 -1.03 4.29
C ARG A 69 -0.18 -1.07 4.81
N CYS A 70 0.82 -1.00 3.92
CA CYS A 70 2.22 -1.30 4.28
C CYS A 70 3.06 -0.07 4.66
N SER A 71 2.49 1.14 4.69
CA SER A 71 3.23 2.36 5.01
C SER A 71 3.91 2.33 6.39
N SER A 72 3.28 1.70 7.38
CA SER A 72 3.85 1.50 8.71
C SER A 72 5.15 0.69 8.70
N ILE A 73 5.34 -0.21 7.74
CA ILE A 73 6.58 -0.97 7.58
C ILE A 73 7.74 -0.03 7.22
N GLY A 74 7.53 0.87 6.26
CA GLY A 74 8.53 1.89 5.91
C GLY A 74 8.85 2.87 7.05
N TRP A 75 7.98 2.98 8.06
CA TRP A 75 8.21 3.79 9.25
C TRP A 75 8.96 3.04 10.36
N LEU A 76 8.76 1.74 10.51
CA LEU A 76 9.22 0.95 11.66
C LEU A 76 10.53 0.21 11.42
N PHE A 77 10.94 0.03 10.16
CA PHE A 77 12.19 -0.63 9.80
C PHE A 77 13.17 0.35 9.14
N ASP A 78 14.47 0.18 9.41
CA ASP A 78 15.51 1.13 9.03
C ASP A 78 16.42 0.68 7.87
N ASP A 79 16.33 -0.56 7.44
CA ASP A 79 17.11 -1.10 6.35
C ASP A 79 16.23 -1.67 5.24
N GLU A 80 16.75 -1.66 4.02
CA GLU A 80 16.05 -2.07 2.82
C GLU A 80 15.61 -3.54 2.87
N GLU A 81 16.49 -4.43 3.33
CA GLU A 81 16.24 -5.86 3.37
C GLU A 81 15.06 -6.17 4.29
N SER A 82 15.07 -5.63 5.51
CA SER A 82 13.98 -5.78 6.47
C SER A 82 12.66 -5.20 5.95
N VAL A 83 12.68 -4.02 5.32
CA VAL A 83 11.48 -3.41 4.73
C VAL A 83 10.87 -4.28 3.64
N LEU A 84 11.70 -4.78 2.72
CA LEU A 84 11.24 -5.61 1.61
C LEU A 84 10.70 -6.95 2.11
N GLU A 85 11.37 -7.57 3.09
CA GLU A 85 10.93 -8.85 3.66
C GLU A 85 9.63 -8.69 4.45
N GLU A 86 9.51 -7.69 5.29
CA GLU A 86 8.29 -7.46 6.08
C GLU A 86 7.11 -7.04 5.20
N ALA A 87 7.33 -6.21 4.18
CA ALA A 87 6.30 -5.89 3.21
C ALA A 87 5.79 -7.14 2.47
N LYS A 88 6.69 -8.03 2.06
CA LYS A 88 6.35 -9.33 1.49
C LYS A 88 5.53 -10.17 2.47
N LYS A 89 5.97 -10.35 3.72
CA LYS A 89 5.24 -11.11 4.74
C LYS A 89 3.84 -10.56 4.98
N SER A 90 3.68 -9.23 5.04
CA SER A 90 2.38 -8.60 5.23
C SER A 90 1.45 -8.79 4.03
N ALA A 91 2.00 -8.85 2.80
CA ALA A 91 1.25 -9.06 1.59
C ALA A 91 0.83 -10.53 1.42
N GLU A 92 1.76 -11.47 1.60
CA GLU A 92 1.60 -12.90 1.27
C GLU A 92 0.43 -13.58 1.98
N ILE A 93 -0.01 -13.09 3.11
CA ILE A 93 -1.14 -13.68 3.86
C ILE A 93 -2.47 -13.59 3.10
N THR A 94 -2.56 -12.73 2.09
CA THR A 94 -3.75 -12.52 1.25
C THR A 94 -3.40 -12.32 -0.22
N HIS A 95 -2.36 -11.51 -0.49
CA HIS A 95 -1.95 -11.02 -1.81
C HIS A 95 -0.61 -11.67 -2.20
N ASN A 96 -0.58 -13.00 -2.24
CA ASN A 96 0.63 -13.76 -2.59
C ASN A 96 0.89 -13.86 -4.12
N HIS A 97 0.15 -13.13 -4.94
CA HIS A 97 0.49 -12.91 -6.34
C HIS A 97 1.74 -12.01 -6.45
N PRO A 98 2.66 -12.23 -7.42
CA PRO A 98 3.86 -11.40 -7.57
C PRO A 98 3.58 -9.91 -7.60
N GLU A 99 2.55 -9.46 -8.33
CA GLU A 99 2.17 -8.04 -8.37
C GLU A 99 1.65 -7.50 -7.03
N GLY A 100 0.96 -8.32 -6.24
CA GLY A 100 0.52 -7.94 -4.90
C GLY A 100 1.68 -7.73 -3.93
N ILE A 101 2.69 -8.59 -3.99
CA ILE A 101 3.92 -8.48 -3.20
C ILE A 101 4.75 -7.27 -3.66
N LYS A 102 4.96 -7.15 -4.98
CA LYS A 102 5.69 -6.06 -5.63
C LYS A 102 5.12 -4.68 -5.22
N GLY A 103 3.80 -4.51 -5.28
CA GLY A 103 3.16 -3.26 -4.89
C GLY A 103 3.39 -2.89 -3.42
N ALA A 104 3.26 -3.84 -2.50
CA ALA A 104 3.54 -3.63 -1.08
C ALA A 104 5.00 -3.26 -0.82
N GLN A 105 5.93 -3.96 -1.44
CA GLN A 105 7.36 -3.69 -1.31
C GLN A 105 7.74 -2.31 -1.86
N ALA A 106 7.20 -1.92 -3.01
CA ALA A 106 7.47 -0.62 -3.61
C ALA A 106 6.98 0.54 -2.72
N VAL A 107 5.76 0.45 -2.19
CA VAL A 107 5.22 1.49 -1.30
C VAL A 107 6.00 1.55 0.02
N ALA A 108 6.26 0.41 0.66
CA ALA A 108 7.00 0.38 1.93
C ALA A 108 8.42 0.94 1.78
N LEU A 109 9.13 0.57 0.70
CA LEU A 109 10.47 1.08 0.41
C LEU A 109 10.45 2.58 0.13
N GLY A 110 9.53 3.06 -0.69
CA GLY A 110 9.38 4.50 -0.98
C GLY A 110 9.12 5.32 0.29
N VAL A 111 8.28 4.81 1.21
CA VAL A 111 8.03 5.44 2.51
C VAL A 111 9.30 5.48 3.37
N MET A 112 10.05 4.38 3.46
CA MET A 112 11.31 4.33 4.21
C MET A 112 12.33 5.32 3.65
N MET A 113 12.52 5.36 2.34
CA MET A 113 13.45 6.28 1.67
C MET A 113 13.06 7.74 1.92
N GLY A 114 11.78 8.09 1.76
CA GLY A 114 11.28 9.43 2.03
C GLY A 114 11.47 9.84 3.49
N ARG A 115 11.15 8.95 4.44
CA ARG A 115 11.40 9.16 5.88
C ARG A 115 12.88 9.40 6.18
N LYS A 116 13.78 8.74 5.47
CA LYS A 116 15.23 8.88 5.62
C LYS A 116 15.83 10.10 4.90
N GLY A 117 15.00 10.86 4.21
CA GLY A 117 15.39 12.09 3.54
C GLY A 117 15.93 11.92 2.13
N SER A 118 15.70 10.77 1.48
CA SER A 118 16.00 10.62 0.06
C SER A 118 15.22 11.63 -0.78
N SER A 119 15.86 12.15 -1.80
CA SER A 119 15.19 12.99 -2.79
C SER A 119 14.19 12.19 -3.64
N LYS A 120 13.24 12.87 -4.27
CA LYS A 120 12.28 12.24 -5.17
C LYS A 120 12.96 11.50 -6.33
N ILE A 121 14.05 12.05 -6.86
CA ILE A 121 14.84 11.41 -7.93
C ILE A 121 15.46 10.10 -7.44
N GLU A 122 16.06 10.08 -6.25
CA GLU A 122 16.62 8.85 -5.68
C GLU A 122 15.55 7.79 -5.43
N ILE A 123 14.35 8.21 -5.01
CA ILE A 123 13.21 7.30 -4.82
C ILE A 123 12.75 6.75 -6.17
N GLU A 124 12.58 7.59 -7.17
CA GLU A 124 12.19 7.25 -8.54
C GLU A 124 13.16 6.21 -9.13
N ASP A 125 14.45 6.55 -9.21
CA ASP A 125 15.51 5.69 -9.74
C ASP A 125 15.54 4.31 -9.04
N LYS A 126 15.41 4.31 -7.71
CA LYS A 126 15.42 3.08 -6.92
C LYS A 126 14.21 2.20 -7.20
N LEU A 127 13.02 2.78 -7.23
CA LEU A 127 11.78 2.03 -7.44
C LEU A 127 11.68 1.51 -8.88
N GLU A 128 12.11 2.29 -9.88
CA GLU A 128 12.19 1.83 -11.27
C GLU A 128 13.16 0.65 -11.41
N SER A 129 14.37 0.81 -10.87
CA SER A 129 15.42 -0.22 -10.96
C SER A 129 15.02 -1.54 -10.31
N LEU A 130 14.32 -1.50 -9.16
CA LEU A 130 14.01 -2.68 -8.37
C LEU A 130 12.70 -3.36 -8.79
N PHE A 131 11.72 -2.58 -9.24
CA PHE A 131 10.38 -3.06 -9.49
C PHE A 131 9.95 -3.00 -10.96
N ASP A 132 10.83 -2.52 -11.85
CA ASP A 132 10.49 -2.40 -13.29
C ASP A 132 9.19 -1.62 -13.52
N TYR A 133 9.02 -0.49 -12.79
CA TYR A 133 7.95 0.47 -13.02
C TYR A 133 8.40 1.55 -13.99
N ASP A 134 7.52 2.01 -14.87
CA ASP A 134 7.71 3.21 -15.67
C ASP A 134 7.14 4.42 -14.90
N LEU A 135 7.98 5.11 -14.15
CA LEU A 135 7.62 6.28 -13.35
C LEU A 135 7.87 7.62 -14.07
N ASN A 136 8.45 7.60 -15.28
CA ASN A 136 8.74 8.80 -16.09
C ASN A 136 7.50 9.42 -16.74
N GLN A 137 6.33 8.81 -16.59
CA GLN A 137 5.08 9.34 -17.13
C GLN A 137 4.64 10.60 -16.38
N LYS A 138 3.92 11.47 -17.08
CA LYS A 138 3.34 12.67 -16.48
C LYS A 138 1.87 12.48 -16.14
N LEU A 139 1.43 13.00 -14.98
CA LEU A 139 0.03 12.98 -14.58
C LEU A 139 -0.90 13.58 -15.64
N SER A 140 -0.44 14.64 -16.33
CA SER A 140 -1.18 15.26 -17.42
C SER A 140 -1.46 14.31 -18.59
N HIS A 141 -0.62 13.30 -18.79
CA HIS A 141 -0.81 12.28 -19.82
C HIS A 141 -1.63 11.09 -19.30
N ILE A 142 -1.54 10.80 -18.01
CA ILE A 142 -2.28 9.69 -17.37
C ILE A 142 -3.76 10.06 -17.21
N ARG A 143 -4.07 11.22 -16.60
CA ARG A 143 -5.43 11.66 -16.24
C ARG A 143 -6.51 11.48 -17.31
N PRO A 144 -6.29 11.84 -18.59
CA PRO A 144 -7.36 11.73 -19.60
C PRO A 144 -7.85 10.31 -19.86
N ASN A 145 -7.02 9.30 -19.58
CA ASN A 145 -7.27 7.91 -19.93
C ASN A 145 -7.30 6.98 -18.70
N TYR A 146 -7.06 7.51 -17.51
CA TYR A 146 -7.07 6.71 -16.29
C TYR A 146 -8.50 6.53 -15.79
N SER A 147 -8.77 5.36 -15.27
CA SER A 147 -10.01 5.03 -14.57
C SER A 147 -9.67 4.25 -13.32
N PHE A 148 -10.54 4.28 -12.33
CA PHE A 148 -10.37 3.59 -11.06
C PHE A 148 -9.91 2.13 -11.27
N ASP A 149 -8.72 1.81 -10.77
CA ASP A 149 -8.10 0.49 -10.85
C ASP A 149 -7.79 -0.04 -9.44
N VAL A 150 -8.25 -1.26 -9.17
CA VAL A 150 -8.07 -1.92 -7.86
C VAL A 150 -6.82 -2.80 -7.81
N THR A 151 -6.05 -2.87 -8.89
CA THR A 151 -4.86 -3.73 -8.97
C THR A 151 -3.60 -2.99 -8.54
N CYS A 152 -2.60 -3.70 -8.02
CA CYS A 152 -1.30 -3.11 -7.71
C CYS A 152 -0.63 -2.52 -8.96
N GLN A 153 -0.59 -3.27 -10.05
CA GLN A 153 0.06 -2.83 -11.29
C GLN A 153 -0.64 -1.66 -11.97
N GLY A 154 -1.93 -1.47 -11.74
CA GLY A 154 -2.73 -0.40 -12.31
C GLY A 154 -2.89 0.83 -11.42
N SER A 155 -2.48 0.79 -10.14
CA SER A 155 -2.66 1.91 -9.22
C SER A 155 -1.38 2.34 -8.49
N VAL A 156 -0.47 1.41 -8.17
CA VAL A 156 0.74 1.74 -7.39
C VAL A 156 1.70 2.66 -8.15
N PRO A 157 2.06 2.39 -9.44
CA PRO A 157 2.91 3.32 -10.18
C PRO A 157 2.30 4.71 -10.29
N GLN A 158 1.00 4.81 -10.55
CA GLN A 158 0.29 6.09 -10.68
C GLN A 158 0.27 6.88 -9.37
N ALA A 159 0.10 6.19 -8.24
CA ALA A 159 0.17 6.81 -6.92
C ALA A 159 1.60 7.33 -6.62
N ILE A 160 2.63 6.58 -7.00
CA ILE A 160 4.03 7.01 -6.89
C ILE A 160 4.29 8.23 -7.76
N ILE A 161 3.84 8.25 -9.03
CA ILE A 161 3.96 9.41 -9.93
C ILE A 161 3.25 10.64 -9.33
N ALA A 162 2.07 10.46 -8.74
CA ALA A 162 1.35 11.55 -8.07
C ALA A 162 2.17 12.18 -6.94
N PHE A 163 2.89 11.36 -6.17
CA PHE A 163 3.83 11.82 -5.16
C PHE A 163 5.06 12.48 -5.79
N LEU A 164 5.67 11.90 -6.81
CA LEU A 164 6.87 12.42 -7.45
C LEU A 164 6.64 13.82 -8.07
N GLU A 165 5.50 14.07 -8.68
CA GLU A 165 5.15 15.37 -9.26
C GLU A 165 4.66 16.41 -8.25
N SER A 166 4.37 16.03 -7.00
CA SER A 166 3.82 16.94 -5.99
C SER A 166 4.86 17.96 -5.50
N GLU A 167 4.39 19.11 -5.05
CA GLU A 167 5.23 20.13 -4.39
C GLU A 167 5.22 19.97 -2.87
N ASP A 168 4.09 19.52 -2.31
CA ASP A 168 3.90 19.28 -0.88
C ASP A 168 2.94 18.12 -0.60
N PHE A 169 2.63 17.90 0.67
CA PHE A 169 1.74 16.82 1.10
C PHE A 169 0.31 16.99 0.58
N GLU A 170 -0.24 18.19 0.61
CA GLU A 170 -1.60 18.45 0.12
C GLU A 170 -1.68 18.23 -1.39
N ASP A 171 -0.67 18.69 -2.12
CA ASP A 171 -0.59 18.51 -3.56
C ASP A 171 -0.45 17.04 -3.95
N ALA A 172 0.32 16.24 -3.19
CA ALA A 172 0.41 14.80 -3.41
C ALA A 172 -0.97 14.11 -3.30
N ILE A 173 -1.74 14.46 -2.27
CA ILE A 173 -3.11 13.92 -2.09
C ILE A 173 -4.03 14.39 -3.23
N ARG A 174 -3.98 15.67 -3.60
CA ARG A 174 -4.80 16.21 -4.71
C ARG A 174 -4.45 15.56 -6.04
N ASN A 175 -3.17 15.34 -6.30
CA ASN A 175 -2.68 14.66 -7.49
C ASN A 175 -3.21 13.22 -7.57
N ALA A 176 -3.13 12.46 -6.48
CA ALA A 176 -3.66 11.10 -6.43
C ALA A 176 -5.19 11.04 -6.60
N ILE A 177 -5.93 11.94 -5.94
CA ILE A 177 -7.41 12.00 -6.07
C ILE A 177 -7.85 12.43 -7.48
N SER A 178 -7.01 13.14 -8.21
CA SER A 178 -7.33 13.62 -9.57
C SER A 178 -7.21 12.55 -10.65
N LEU A 179 -6.73 11.36 -10.30
CA LEU A 179 -6.70 10.17 -11.14
C LEU A 179 -8.00 9.37 -10.97
#